data_4313f2758150785e64b4afe9cac66c6b
#
_entry.id   4313f2758150785e64b4afe9cac66c6b
#
_cell.length_a   1.000
_cell.length_b   1.000
_cell.length_c   1.000
_cell.angle_alpha   90.00
_cell.angle_beta   90.00
_cell.angle_gamma   90.00
#
_symmetry.space_group_name_H-M   'P 1'
#
loop_
_entity.id
_entity.type
_entity.pdbx_description
1 polymer ?
#
loop_
_entity_poly.entity_id
_entity_poly.type
_entity_poly.pdbx_seq_one_letter_code
_entity_poly.pdbx_strand_id
1 'polypeptide(L)'
;MHKVPRAIRAMGINAVRLYNRLEVSVAQPVPDEPVLFVCNHGFGGVIDLNVFAFAAAYDDLGLSREVIALTHQIAWTLRAGKLLEPFGARPAARENALDAFEEGHNVLVFPGGDLDALKSWRHRNEIVFAGRSGYARLAMEAGVPIVPVVTAGAGESLLVLSSGRRIAKALRLDKTAFRVKTLPLSVSIPWGVNVGVVGLLPYLPLPTKLQTSVLAPVRPEPDESAEDFAHRVHSAMQAELDELTKDRLPVIG
;
A
#
# COMPACT_ATOMS: atom_id res chain seq x y z
N MET A 1 12.16 1.88 19.53
CA MET A 1 11.77 0.70 18.67
C MET A 1 12.30 -0.60 19.27
N HIS A 2 11.44 -1.61 19.43
CA HIS A 2 11.82 -2.92 19.95
C HIS A 2 12.73 -3.67 18.95
N LYS A 3 13.67 -4.53 19.46
CA LYS A 3 14.66 -5.25 18.62
C LYS A 3 14.02 -6.19 17.59
N VAL A 4 12.93 -6.88 17.94
CA VAL A 4 12.24 -7.85 17.07
C VAL A 4 11.63 -7.19 15.82
N PRO A 5 10.88 -6.09 15.93
CA PRO A 5 10.37 -5.37 14.76
C PRO A 5 11.47 -4.90 13.80
N ARG A 6 12.61 -4.44 14.33
CA ARG A 6 13.76 -4.03 13.51
C ARG A 6 14.34 -5.20 12.70
N ALA A 7 14.47 -6.37 13.30
CA ALA A 7 15.00 -7.56 12.61
C ALA A 7 14.05 -8.03 11.49
N ILE A 8 12.74 -8.08 11.76
CA ILE A 8 11.73 -8.45 10.76
C ILE A 8 11.69 -7.44 9.61
N ARG A 9 11.73 -6.13 9.91
CA ARG A 9 11.80 -5.07 8.93
C ARG A 9 13.05 -5.21 8.04
N ALA A 10 14.22 -5.39 8.65
CA ALA A 10 15.48 -5.56 7.91
C ALA A 10 15.47 -6.82 7.03
N MET A 11 14.90 -7.93 7.53
CA MET A 11 14.75 -9.17 6.75
C MET A 11 13.81 -8.96 5.56
N GLY A 12 12.67 -8.28 5.74
CA GLY A 12 11.73 -7.96 4.66
C GLY A 12 12.36 -7.04 3.61
N ILE A 13 13.09 -6.00 4.02
CA ILE A 13 13.82 -5.10 3.11
C ILE A 13 14.87 -5.88 2.31
N ASN A 14 15.68 -6.73 2.97
CA ASN A 14 16.66 -7.56 2.29
C ASN A 14 16.00 -8.54 1.30
N ALA A 15 14.85 -9.12 1.67
CA ALA A 15 14.10 -9.99 0.79
C ALA A 15 13.64 -9.25 -0.48
N VAL A 16 13.04 -8.07 -0.38
CA VAL A 16 12.62 -7.33 -1.58
C VAL A 16 13.80 -6.85 -2.41
N ARG A 17 14.93 -6.49 -1.79
CA ARG A 17 16.14 -6.08 -2.51
C ARG A 17 16.78 -7.24 -3.27
N LEU A 18 16.93 -8.39 -2.65
CA LEU A 18 17.66 -9.53 -3.21
C LEU A 18 16.74 -10.43 -4.04
N TYR A 19 15.65 -10.90 -3.44
CA TYR A 19 14.75 -11.86 -4.07
C TYR A 19 13.86 -11.21 -5.14
N ASN A 20 13.35 -10.01 -4.84
CA ASN A 20 12.52 -9.23 -5.76
C ASN A 20 13.30 -8.19 -6.58
N ARG A 21 14.62 -8.13 -6.46
CA ARG A 21 15.48 -7.24 -7.27
C ARG A 21 14.95 -5.80 -7.30
N LEU A 22 14.58 -5.29 -6.11
CA LEU A 22 13.96 -3.98 -5.98
C LEU A 22 14.89 -2.87 -6.51
N GLU A 23 14.34 -2.04 -7.38
CA GLU A 23 14.92 -0.77 -7.82
C GLU A 23 14.08 0.38 -7.26
N VAL A 24 14.74 1.43 -6.80
CA VAL A 24 14.10 2.63 -6.25
C VAL A 24 14.53 3.85 -7.05
N SER A 25 13.58 4.65 -7.47
CA SER A 25 13.79 5.97 -8.08
C SER A 25 13.10 7.06 -7.27
N VAL A 26 13.69 8.25 -7.26
CA VAL A 26 13.19 9.41 -6.51
C VAL A 26 13.16 10.61 -7.43
N ALA A 27 11.98 11.16 -7.68
CA ALA A 27 11.80 12.29 -8.59
C ALA A 27 12.32 13.61 -7.99
N GLN A 28 12.05 13.83 -6.71
CA GLN A 28 12.47 15.03 -5.98
C GLN A 28 12.70 14.72 -4.50
N PRO A 29 13.55 15.49 -3.80
CA PRO A 29 13.72 15.36 -2.35
C PRO A 29 12.38 15.51 -1.61
N VAL A 30 12.18 14.69 -0.59
CA VAL A 30 11.05 14.81 0.33
C VAL A 30 11.33 15.98 1.27
N PRO A 31 10.37 16.91 1.48
CA PRO A 31 10.59 18.08 2.34
C PRO A 31 10.80 17.68 3.81
N ASP A 32 11.54 18.50 4.55
CA ASP A 32 11.80 18.30 5.99
C ASP A 32 10.64 18.82 6.85
N GLU A 33 9.45 18.31 6.59
CA GLU A 33 8.23 18.52 7.35
C GLU A 33 7.44 17.21 7.39
N PRO A 34 6.43 17.02 8.26
CA PRO A 34 5.53 15.88 8.17
C PRO A 34 4.86 15.77 6.80
N VAL A 35 4.84 14.58 6.22
CA VAL A 35 4.24 14.32 4.92
C VAL A 35 3.29 13.13 4.98
N LEU A 36 2.31 13.11 4.07
CA LEU A 36 1.45 11.97 3.83
C LEU A 36 1.97 11.15 2.65
N PHE A 37 2.55 10.00 2.91
CA PHE A 37 2.89 9.03 1.86
C PHE A 37 1.63 8.29 1.41
N VAL A 38 1.35 8.32 0.11
CA VAL A 38 0.23 7.63 -0.52
C VAL A 38 0.76 6.55 -1.45
N CYS A 39 0.46 5.30 -1.14
CA CYS A 39 0.98 4.14 -1.86
C CYS A 39 -0.15 3.34 -2.53
N ASN A 40 0.18 2.66 -3.64
CA ASN A 40 -0.66 1.63 -4.23
C ASN A 40 -0.40 0.28 -3.59
N HIS A 41 -1.40 -0.63 -3.63
CA HIS A 41 -1.20 -2.04 -3.33
C HIS A 41 -0.89 -2.84 -4.60
N GLY A 42 0.01 -3.82 -4.49
CA GLY A 42 0.11 -4.92 -5.44
C GLY A 42 -0.79 -6.07 -5.00
N PHE A 43 -0.31 -6.89 -4.07
CA PHE A 43 -1.12 -7.86 -3.33
C PHE A 43 -0.92 -7.61 -1.84
N GLY A 44 -2.00 -7.27 -1.15
CA GLY A 44 -2.00 -7.00 0.29
C GLY A 44 -2.48 -8.21 1.08
N GLY A 45 -1.58 -8.86 1.79
CA GLY A 45 -1.84 -9.96 2.69
C GLY A 45 -0.91 -9.90 3.90
N VAL A 46 -0.66 -11.04 4.54
CA VAL A 46 0.33 -11.15 5.64
C VAL A 46 1.73 -10.76 5.15
N ILE A 47 2.03 -11.05 3.88
CA ILE A 47 3.26 -10.60 3.22
C ILE A 47 2.86 -9.58 2.15
N ASP A 48 3.05 -8.31 2.44
CA ASP A 48 2.79 -7.21 1.51
C ASP A 48 4.13 -6.64 1.02
N LEU A 49 4.46 -6.92 -0.24
CA LEU A 49 5.73 -6.48 -0.85
C LEU A 49 5.79 -4.96 -1.00
N ASN A 50 4.65 -4.28 -1.17
CA ASN A 50 4.62 -2.81 -1.26
C ASN A 50 5.05 -2.15 0.05
N VAL A 51 4.69 -2.74 1.20
CA VAL A 51 5.11 -2.23 2.52
C VAL A 51 6.62 -2.35 2.68
N PHE A 52 7.21 -3.49 2.29
CA PHE A 52 8.67 -3.67 2.37
C PHE A 52 9.41 -2.85 1.32
N ALA A 53 8.86 -2.69 0.11
CA ALA A 53 9.40 -1.83 -0.93
C ALA A 53 9.40 -0.35 -0.49
N PHE A 54 8.29 0.12 0.10
CA PHE A 54 8.23 1.44 0.72
C PHE A 54 9.27 1.59 1.84
N ALA A 55 9.39 0.60 2.73
CA ALA A 55 10.36 0.66 3.82
C ALA A 55 11.81 0.73 3.30
N ALA A 56 12.11 0.03 2.21
CA ALA A 56 13.41 0.10 1.55
C ALA A 56 13.66 1.48 0.91
N ALA A 57 12.65 2.01 0.20
CA ALA A 57 12.71 3.35 -0.39
C ALA A 57 12.87 4.44 0.69
N TYR A 58 12.17 4.29 1.81
CA TYR A 58 12.27 5.21 2.94
C TYR A 58 13.68 5.23 3.56
N ASP A 59 14.33 4.06 3.67
CA ASP A 59 15.72 3.98 4.12
C ASP A 59 16.68 4.67 3.14
N ASP A 60 16.45 4.51 1.83
CA ASP A 60 17.27 5.16 0.79
C ASP A 60 17.12 6.70 0.78
N LEU A 61 15.94 7.20 1.15
CA LEU A 61 15.70 8.64 1.30
C LEU A 61 16.44 9.26 2.51
N GLY A 62 16.93 8.44 3.44
CA GLY A 62 17.66 8.91 4.62
C GLY A 62 16.82 9.78 5.56
N LEU A 63 15.50 9.64 5.54
CA LEU A 63 14.59 10.43 6.37
C LEU A 63 14.65 9.99 7.83
N SER A 64 14.69 10.97 8.75
CA SER A 64 14.81 10.72 10.19
C SER A 64 13.49 10.59 10.93
N ARG A 65 12.38 11.12 10.36
CA ARG A 65 11.05 11.08 10.97
C ARG A 65 10.53 9.65 11.04
N GLU A 66 9.84 9.31 12.11
CA GLU A 66 9.12 8.02 12.17
C GLU A 66 7.92 8.03 11.21
N VAL A 67 7.56 6.84 10.70
CA VAL A 67 6.38 6.65 9.84
C VAL A 67 5.32 5.91 10.60
N ILE A 68 4.13 6.49 10.68
CA ILE A 68 2.92 5.86 11.20
C ILE A 68 2.11 5.31 10.04
N ALA A 69 2.00 3.98 9.96
CA ALA A 69 1.21 3.31 8.93
C ALA A 69 -0.25 3.15 9.37
N LEU A 70 -1.18 3.74 8.62
CA LEU A 70 -2.61 3.58 8.88
C LEU A 70 -3.11 2.26 8.28
N THR A 71 -3.52 1.34 9.16
CA THR A 71 -3.94 0.00 8.78
C THR A 71 -5.45 -0.19 8.91
N HIS A 72 -6.02 -1.01 8.02
CA HIS A 72 -7.46 -1.24 7.98
C HIS A 72 -7.99 -1.81 9.29
N GLN A 73 -9.18 -1.36 9.70
CA GLN A 73 -9.86 -1.74 10.95
C GLN A 73 -9.98 -3.26 11.17
N ILE A 74 -10.02 -4.05 10.09
CA ILE A 74 -10.11 -5.52 10.19
C ILE A 74 -8.92 -6.13 10.94
N ALA A 75 -7.72 -5.57 10.80
CA ALA A 75 -6.54 -6.03 11.54
C ALA A 75 -6.72 -5.88 13.06
N TRP A 76 -7.40 -4.80 13.47
CA TRP A 76 -7.69 -4.51 14.87
C TRP A 76 -8.85 -5.35 15.41
N THR A 77 -9.88 -5.56 14.60
CA THR A 77 -11.02 -6.46 14.94
C THR A 77 -10.54 -7.90 15.16
N LEU A 78 -9.60 -8.36 14.34
CA LEU A 78 -8.98 -9.70 14.47
C LEU A 78 -7.88 -9.77 15.54
N ARG A 79 -7.67 -8.70 16.32
CA ARG A 79 -6.59 -8.55 17.32
C ARG A 79 -5.17 -8.66 16.75
N ALA A 80 -5.02 -8.70 15.44
CA ALA A 80 -3.72 -8.65 14.77
C ALA A 80 -3.06 -7.26 14.88
N GLY A 81 -3.85 -6.21 15.13
CA GLY A 81 -3.36 -4.84 15.31
C GLY A 81 -2.27 -4.72 16.36
N LYS A 82 -2.42 -5.40 17.51
CA LYS A 82 -1.40 -5.42 18.57
C LYS A 82 -0.03 -5.96 18.13
N LEU A 83 -0.01 -6.82 17.10
CA LEU A 83 1.23 -7.31 16.50
C LEU A 83 1.85 -6.30 15.53
N LEU A 84 1.04 -5.35 15.04
CA LEU A 84 1.45 -4.32 14.07
C LEU A 84 1.87 -3.01 14.76
N GLU A 85 1.36 -2.72 15.95
CA GLU A 85 1.74 -1.52 16.74
C GLU A 85 3.27 -1.34 16.87
N PRO A 86 4.08 -2.39 17.16
CA PRO A 86 5.51 -2.24 17.27
C PRO A 86 6.21 -1.84 15.96
N PHE A 87 5.51 -1.94 14.82
CA PHE A 87 5.98 -1.50 13.50
C PHE A 87 5.49 -0.09 13.13
N GLY A 88 4.87 0.63 14.06
CA GLY A 88 4.33 1.97 13.84
C GLY A 88 2.94 1.98 13.22
N ALA A 89 2.19 0.86 13.29
CA ALA A 89 0.83 0.82 12.77
C ALA A 89 -0.16 1.44 13.77
N ARG A 90 -1.10 2.25 13.25
CA ARG A 90 -2.29 2.73 13.98
C ARG A 90 -3.56 2.39 13.18
N PRO A 91 -4.74 2.30 13.83
CA PRO A 91 -6.00 2.15 13.12
C PRO A 91 -6.20 3.28 12.10
N ALA A 92 -6.72 2.94 10.91
CA ALA A 92 -7.02 3.93 9.88
C ALA A 92 -8.23 4.80 10.33
N ALA A 93 -7.95 5.81 11.12
CA ALA A 93 -8.86 6.83 11.59
C ALA A 93 -8.22 8.20 11.36
N ARG A 94 -9.10 9.21 11.11
CA ARG A 94 -8.65 10.59 10.87
C ARG A 94 -7.86 11.13 12.06
N GLU A 95 -8.37 10.90 13.26
CA GLU A 95 -7.76 11.36 14.52
C GLU A 95 -6.34 10.81 14.68
N ASN A 96 -6.14 9.51 14.47
CA ASN A 96 -4.83 8.87 14.58
C ASN A 96 -3.80 9.43 13.58
N ALA A 97 -4.25 9.91 12.43
CA ALA A 97 -3.37 10.55 11.46
C ALA A 97 -3.01 11.98 11.85
N LEU A 98 -4.00 12.76 12.33
CA LEU A 98 -3.75 14.13 12.81
C LEU A 98 -2.82 14.13 14.01
N ASP A 99 -3.05 13.25 15.00
CA ASP A 99 -2.17 13.07 16.15
C ASP A 99 -0.74 12.74 15.70
N ALA A 100 -0.58 11.85 14.69
CA ALA A 100 0.74 11.51 14.18
C ALA A 100 1.46 12.72 13.54
N PHE A 101 0.75 13.57 12.79
CA PHE A 101 1.33 14.80 12.23
C PHE A 101 1.69 15.80 13.31
N GLU A 102 0.86 15.97 14.35
CA GLU A 102 1.15 16.83 15.50
C GLU A 102 2.36 16.34 16.30
N GLU A 103 2.56 15.02 16.40
CA GLU A 103 3.74 14.38 16.97
C GLU A 103 5.00 14.53 16.10
N GLY A 104 4.88 15.13 14.89
CA GLY A 104 5.98 15.33 13.95
C GLY A 104 6.35 14.11 13.13
N HIS A 105 5.47 13.09 13.06
CA HIS A 105 5.67 11.88 12.26
C HIS A 105 5.19 12.04 10.83
N ASN A 106 5.73 11.22 9.94
CA ASN A 106 5.14 10.98 8.62
C ASN A 106 4.01 9.96 8.73
N VAL A 107 3.03 10.06 7.85
CA VAL A 107 1.92 9.09 7.78
C VAL A 107 1.96 8.35 6.46
N LEU A 108 1.71 7.03 6.50
CA LEU A 108 1.63 6.15 5.34
C LEU A 108 0.21 5.62 5.21
N VAL A 109 -0.37 5.77 4.00
CA VAL A 109 -1.69 5.24 3.67
C VAL A 109 -1.70 4.48 2.35
N PHE A 110 -2.57 3.48 2.29
CA PHE A 110 -2.92 2.74 1.08
C PHE A 110 -4.42 2.94 0.80
N PRO A 111 -4.82 3.98 0.05
CA PRO A 111 -6.23 4.37 -0.06
C PRO A 111 -7.12 3.30 -0.70
N GLY A 112 -6.55 2.48 -1.58
CA GLY A 112 -7.26 1.41 -2.25
C GLY A 112 -7.77 0.30 -1.34
N GLY A 113 -7.07 0.06 -0.22
CA GLY A 113 -7.41 -0.99 0.74
C GLY A 113 -7.62 -2.35 0.07
N ASP A 114 -8.63 -3.10 0.51
CA ASP A 114 -8.96 -4.43 0.01
C ASP A 114 -9.26 -4.50 -1.50
N LEU A 115 -9.79 -3.42 -2.06
CA LEU A 115 -10.14 -3.37 -3.49
C LEU A 115 -8.90 -3.31 -4.39
N ASP A 116 -7.86 -2.61 -3.95
CA ASP A 116 -6.58 -2.54 -4.63
C ASP A 116 -5.70 -3.75 -4.30
N ALA A 117 -5.68 -4.13 -3.03
CA ALA A 117 -4.87 -5.24 -2.52
C ALA A 117 -5.25 -6.62 -3.08
N LEU A 118 -6.53 -6.84 -3.42
CA LEU A 118 -7.06 -8.13 -3.87
C LEU A 118 -7.60 -8.08 -5.30
N LYS A 119 -7.08 -7.18 -6.13
CA LYS A 119 -7.40 -7.10 -7.56
C LYS A 119 -6.87 -8.32 -8.30
N SER A 120 -7.53 -8.69 -9.41
CA SER A 120 -7.10 -9.85 -10.19
C SER A 120 -5.80 -9.54 -10.96
N TRP A 121 -5.07 -10.59 -11.33
CA TRP A 121 -3.86 -10.52 -12.15
C TRP A 121 -4.00 -9.66 -13.41
N ARG A 122 -5.18 -9.66 -14.04
CA ARG A 122 -5.45 -8.84 -15.23
C ARG A 122 -5.39 -7.34 -14.95
N HIS A 123 -5.70 -6.94 -13.73
CA HIS A 123 -5.73 -5.55 -13.26
C HIS A 123 -4.52 -5.20 -12.38
N ARG A 124 -3.44 -6.01 -12.44
CA ARG A 124 -2.25 -5.83 -11.57
C ARG A 124 -1.55 -4.49 -11.72
N ASN A 125 -1.67 -3.89 -12.92
CA ASN A 125 -1.07 -2.58 -13.26
C ASN A 125 -2.10 -1.43 -13.16
N GLU A 126 -3.23 -1.63 -12.49
CA GLU A 126 -4.21 -0.59 -12.21
C GLU A 126 -4.16 -0.20 -10.73
N ILE A 127 -4.28 1.09 -10.43
CA ILE A 127 -4.41 1.62 -9.07
C ILE A 127 -5.90 1.82 -8.78
N VAL A 128 -6.44 1.12 -7.79
CA VAL A 128 -7.88 1.09 -7.51
C VAL A 128 -8.19 1.79 -6.19
N PHE A 129 -8.27 3.11 -6.20
CA PHE A 129 -8.70 3.90 -5.02
C PHE A 129 -10.23 3.99 -4.88
N ALA A 130 -10.97 3.59 -5.91
CA ALA A 130 -12.44 3.53 -5.92
C ALA A 130 -13.12 4.87 -5.53
N GLY A 131 -12.58 5.99 -6.00
CA GLY A 131 -13.10 7.33 -5.74
C GLY A 131 -12.91 7.81 -4.29
N ARG A 132 -12.04 7.17 -3.51
CA ARG A 132 -11.76 7.61 -2.15
C ARG A 132 -10.92 8.88 -2.16
N SER A 133 -11.43 9.96 -1.55
CA SER A 133 -10.76 11.26 -1.41
C SER A 133 -10.32 11.56 0.04
N GLY A 134 -10.55 10.63 0.97
CA GLY A 134 -10.29 10.85 2.40
C GLY A 134 -8.83 11.19 2.71
N TYR A 135 -7.87 10.63 1.98
CA TYR A 135 -6.45 10.92 2.16
C TYR A 135 -6.08 12.34 1.69
N ALA A 136 -6.71 12.82 0.61
CA ALA A 136 -6.49 14.19 0.12
C ALA A 136 -7.10 15.21 1.12
N ARG A 137 -8.32 14.93 1.60
CA ARG A 137 -8.96 15.74 2.65
C ARG A 137 -8.10 15.81 3.92
N LEU A 138 -7.53 14.68 4.33
CA LEU A 138 -6.63 14.61 5.49
C LEU A 138 -5.38 15.46 5.29
N ALA A 139 -4.73 15.38 4.12
CA ALA A 139 -3.56 16.19 3.80
C ALA A 139 -3.86 17.70 3.78
N MET A 140 -5.01 18.07 3.19
CA MET A 140 -5.48 19.47 3.17
C MET A 140 -5.74 20.00 4.59
N GLU A 141 -6.40 19.21 5.41
CA GLU A 141 -6.71 19.57 6.79
C GLU A 141 -5.47 19.71 7.67
N ALA A 142 -4.51 18.80 7.55
CA ALA A 142 -3.24 18.85 8.28
C ALA A 142 -2.24 19.86 7.69
N GLY A 143 -2.52 20.43 6.50
CA GLY A 143 -1.61 21.35 5.81
C GLY A 143 -0.31 20.69 5.32
N VAL A 144 -0.26 19.35 5.21
CA VAL A 144 0.93 18.60 4.82
C VAL A 144 0.90 18.24 3.33
N PRO A 145 2.07 18.10 2.66
CA PRO A 145 2.13 17.64 1.30
C PRO A 145 1.85 16.13 1.22
N ILE A 146 1.30 15.69 0.08
CA ILE A 146 1.25 14.28 -0.30
C ILE A 146 2.52 13.94 -1.07
N VAL A 147 3.16 12.84 -0.70
CA VAL A 147 4.26 12.20 -1.45
C VAL A 147 3.72 10.89 -2.02
N PRO A 148 3.37 10.84 -3.31
CA PRO A 148 2.91 9.61 -3.92
C PRO A 148 4.07 8.63 -4.11
N VAL A 149 3.83 7.34 -3.83
CA VAL A 149 4.81 6.26 -4.02
C VAL A 149 4.16 5.15 -4.80
N VAL A 150 4.74 4.81 -5.94
CA VAL A 150 4.23 3.81 -6.86
C VAL A 150 5.18 2.63 -6.93
N THR A 151 4.65 1.42 -6.70
CA THR A 151 5.42 0.19 -6.84
C THR A 151 4.80 -0.69 -7.91
N ALA A 152 5.55 -0.96 -8.98
CA ALA A 152 5.25 -1.93 -10.01
C ALA A 152 5.79 -3.32 -9.64
N GLY A 153 5.14 -4.37 -10.14
CA GLY A 153 5.56 -5.77 -9.98
C GLY A 153 4.99 -6.48 -8.75
N ALA A 154 4.61 -5.77 -7.69
CA ALA A 154 4.08 -6.43 -6.50
C ALA A 154 2.74 -7.17 -6.75
N GLY A 155 1.91 -6.69 -7.67
CA GLY A 155 0.70 -7.39 -8.13
C GLY A 155 0.96 -8.68 -8.92
N GLU A 156 2.23 -8.95 -9.26
CA GLU A 156 2.68 -10.16 -9.94
C GLU A 156 3.14 -11.26 -8.96
N SER A 157 3.27 -10.92 -7.67
CA SER A 157 3.80 -11.82 -6.64
C SER A 157 2.87 -12.99 -6.30
N LEU A 158 1.59 -12.86 -6.63
CA LEU A 158 0.57 -13.87 -6.41
C LEU A 158 -0.39 -13.91 -7.60
N LEU A 159 -0.73 -15.12 -8.06
CA LEU A 159 -1.68 -15.29 -9.14
C LEU A 159 -3.12 -15.21 -8.60
N VAL A 160 -3.71 -14.02 -8.64
CA VAL A 160 -5.12 -13.80 -8.31
C VAL A 160 -5.96 -13.93 -9.59
N LEU A 161 -6.64 -15.07 -9.77
CA LEU A 161 -7.44 -15.36 -10.96
C LEU A 161 -8.69 -14.48 -11.03
N SER A 162 -9.31 -14.22 -9.89
CA SER A 162 -10.49 -13.38 -9.76
C SER A 162 -10.54 -12.70 -8.40
N SER A 163 -10.91 -11.43 -8.36
CA SER A 163 -11.15 -10.71 -7.10
C SER A 163 -12.42 -11.18 -6.38
N GLY A 164 -13.29 -11.93 -7.03
CA GLY A 164 -14.54 -12.45 -6.47
C GLY A 164 -15.54 -11.38 -6.00
N ARG A 165 -15.42 -10.12 -6.45
CA ARG A 165 -16.27 -9.00 -6.02
C ARG A 165 -17.76 -9.25 -6.24
N ARG A 166 -18.12 -9.87 -7.39
CA ARG A 166 -19.52 -10.20 -7.70
C ARG A 166 -20.08 -11.24 -6.72
N ILE A 167 -19.26 -12.25 -6.36
CA ILE A 167 -19.63 -13.29 -5.40
C ILE A 167 -19.75 -12.69 -4.00
N ALA A 168 -18.78 -11.89 -3.56
CA ALA A 168 -18.80 -11.22 -2.26
C ALA A 168 -20.05 -10.33 -2.11
N LYS A 169 -20.42 -9.59 -3.17
CA LYS A 169 -21.63 -8.76 -3.20
C LYS A 169 -22.91 -9.63 -3.17
N ALA A 170 -22.98 -10.70 -3.94
CA ALA A 170 -24.13 -11.62 -3.97
C ALA A 170 -24.36 -12.27 -2.60
N LEU A 171 -23.28 -12.63 -1.91
CA LEU A 171 -23.31 -13.21 -0.55
C LEU A 171 -23.43 -12.14 0.54
N ARG A 172 -23.54 -10.84 0.18
CA ARG A 172 -23.66 -9.71 1.11
C ARG A 172 -22.54 -9.67 2.18
N LEU A 173 -21.33 -10.09 1.82
CA LEU A 173 -20.19 -10.12 2.75
C LEU A 173 -19.75 -8.73 3.22
N ASP A 174 -20.05 -7.69 2.44
CA ASP A 174 -19.86 -6.30 2.78
C ASP A 174 -20.72 -5.82 3.96
N LYS A 175 -21.84 -6.52 4.23
CA LYS A 175 -22.74 -6.25 5.35
C LYS A 175 -22.40 -7.06 6.61
N THR A 176 -21.42 -7.95 6.54
CA THR A 176 -20.93 -8.70 7.71
C THR A 176 -20.06 -7.82 8.62
N ALA A 177 -19.77 -8.30 9.84
CA ALA A 177 -18.87 -7.62 10.77
C ALA A 177 -17.48 -7.35 10.19
N PHE A 178 -17.04 -8.15 9.23
CA PHE A 178 -15.74 -8.01 8.56
C PHE A 178 -15.75 -7.07 7.37
N ARG A 179 -16.93 -6.65 6.87
CA ARG A 179 -17.11 -5.74 5.72
C ARG A 179 -16.25 -6.12 4.50
N VAL A 180 -16.16 -7.40 4.21
CA VAL A 180 -15.34 -7.97 3.12
C VAL A 180 -16.01 -7.66 1.78
N LYS A 181 -15.29 -6.96 0.89
CA LYS A 181 -15.79 -6.57 -0.44
C LYS A 181 -15.30 -7.48 -1.56
N THR A 182 -14.38 -8.38 -1.26
CA THR A 182 -13.72 -9.28 -2.21
C THR A 182 -13.69 -10.70 -1.66
N LEU A 183 -13.76 -11.69 -2.54
CA LEU A 183 -13.56 -13.11 -2.21
C LEU A 183 -12.62 -13.69 -3.26
N PRO A 184 -11.31 -13.38 -3.20
CA PRO A 184 -10.38 -13.71 -4.27
C PRO A 184 -10.25 -15.23 -4.48
N LEU A 185 -10.20 -15.62 -5.75
CA LEU A 185 -9.73 -16.93 -6.19
C LEU A 185 -8.27 -16.78 -6.60
N SER A 186 -7.36 -17.49 -5.97
CA SER A 186 -5.93 -17.36 -6.17
C SER A 186 -5.19 -18.68 -6.15
N VAL A 187 -3.99 -18.68 -6.70
CA VAL A 187 -3.05 -19.79 -6.62
C VAL A 187 -1.80 -19.34 -5.92
N SER A 188 -1.40 -20.02 -4.84
CA SER A 188 -0.24 -19.68 -4.01
C SER A 188 0.59 -20.90 -3.65
N ILE A 189 1.87 -20.65 -3.38
CA ILE A 189 2.80 -21.68 -2.90
C ILE A 189 2.93 -21.53 -1.37
N PRO A 190 2.77 -22.59 -0.57
CA PRO A 190 2.56 -24.00 -0.96
C PRO A 190 1.08 -24.43 -1.06
N TRP A 191 0.12 -23.50 -0.89
CA TRP A 191 -1.28 -23.82 -0.60
C TRP A 191 -2.11 -24.21 -1.83
N GLY A 192 -1.59 -24.06 -3.06
CA GLY A 192 -2.34 -24.33 -4.28
C GLY A 192 -3.47 -23.34 -4.52
N VAL A 193 -4.65 -23.85 -4.90
CA VAL A 193 -5.84 -23.03 -5.18
C VAL A 193 -6.55 -22.64 -3.89
N ASN A 194 -6.83 -21.36 -3.72
CA ASN A 194 -7.45 -20.78 -2.52
C ASN A 194 -8.62 -19.87 -2.87
N VAL A 195 -9.63 -19.83 -2.00
CA VAL A 195 -10.77 -18.94 -2.08
C VAL A 195 -10.82 -18.08 -0.81
N GLY A 196 -10.69 -16.78 -0.93
CA GLY A 196 -10.90 -15.80 0.14
C GLY A 196 -9.83 -15.70 1.23
N VAL A 197 -9.15 -16.80 1.57
CA VAL A 197 -8.26 -16.86 2.74
C VAL A 197 -6.77 -16.61 2.44
N VAL A 198 -6.40 -16.50 1.20
CA VAL A 198 -4.99 -16.41 0.77
C VAL A 198 -4.23 -15.25 1.43
N GLY A 199 -4.91 -14.13 1.64
CA GLY A 199 -4.32 -12.97 2.31
C GLY A 199 -4.02 -13.17 3.80
N LEU A 200 -4.58 -14.21 4.42
CA LEU A 200 -4.39 -14.55 5.83
C LEU A 200 -3.36 -15.66 6.05
N LEU A 201 -2.96 -16.36 4.98
CA LEU A 201 -1.98 -17.43 5.03
C LEU A 201 -0.60 -16.92 4.58
N PRO A 202 0.49 -17.30 5.27
CA PRO A 202 1.82 -17.01 4.77
C PRO A 202 2.03 -17.83 3.48
N TYR A 203 2.45 -17.16 2.42
CA TYR A 203 2.75 -17.78 1.12
C TYR A 203 4.13 -17.35 0.64
N LEU A 204 4.73 -18.12 -0.25
CA LEU A 204 5.96 -17.75 -0.92
C LEU A 204 5.60 -16.86 -2.12
N PRO A 205 5.91 -15.55 -2.09
CA PRO A 205 5.67 -14.68 -3.24
C PRO A 205 6.54 -15.12 -4.42
N LEU A 206 6.04 -14.93 -5.64
CA LEU A 206 6.86 -15.14 -6.84
C LEU A 206 8.03 -14.13 -6.84
N PRO A 207 9.20 -14.48 -7.44
CA PRO A 207 10.39 -13.62 -7.47
C PRO A 207 10.24 -12.48 -8.48
N THR A 208 9.16 -11.71 -8.36
CA THR A 208 8.88 -10.61 -9.29
C THR A 208 9.88 -9.49 -9.08
N LYS A 209 10.37 -8.88 -10.16
CA LYS A 209 11.15 -7.66 -10.05
C LYS A 209 10.26 -6.52 -9.55
N LEU A 210 10.69 -5.80 -8.53
CA LEU A 210 9.98 -4.63 -8.01
C LEU A 210 10.65 -3.35 -8.49
N GLN A 211 9.84 -2.39 -8.89
CA GLN A 211 10.30 -1.03 -9.20
C GLN A 211 9.42 -0.05 -8.41
N THR A 212 10.06 0.73 -7.55
CA THR A 212 9.38 1.72 -6.70
C THR A 212 9.83 3.12 -7.09
N SER A 213 8.88 3.97 -7.40
CA SER A 213 9.10 5.38 -7.72
C SER A 213 8.48 6.26 -6.63
N VAL A 214 9.31 7.12 -6.04
CA VAL A 214 8.86 8.18 -5.13
C VAL A 214 8.68 9.43 -5.95
N LEU A 215 7.44 9.87 -6.15
CA LEU A 215 7.09 11.01 -6.98
C LEU A 215 7.37 12.32 -6.24
N ALA A 216 7.35 13.42 -6.99
CA ALA A 216 7.45 14.76 -6.42
C ALA A 216 6.32 15.02 -5.40
N PRO A 217 6.63 15.69 -4.27
CA PRO A 217 5.62 16.12 -3.32
C PRO A 217 4.59 17.03 -3.98
N VAL A 218 3.31 16.82 -3.68
CA VAL A 218 2.18 17.61 -4.21
C VAL A 218 1.39 18.24 -3.07
N ARG A 219 1.01 19.51 -3.27
CA ARG A 219 0.08 20.23 -2.40
C ARG A 219 -1.20 20.54 -3.17
N PRO A 220 -2.31 20.79 -2.48
CA PRO A 220 -3.53 21.27 -3.14
C PRO A 220 -3.27 22.63 -3.80
N GLU A 221 -3.93 22.87 -4.92
CA GLU A 221 -3.96 24.17 -5.59
C GLU A 221 -4.97 25.11 -4.87
N PRO A 222 -4.89 26.43 -5.06
CA PRO A 222 -5.90 27.34 -4.55
C PRO A 222 -7.29 26.93 -5.00
N ASP A 223 -8.25 26.89 -4.08
CA ASP A 223 -9.65 26.52 -4.30
C ASP A 223 -9.91 25.09 -4.85
N GLU A 224 -8.88 24.24 -4.88
CA GLU A 224 -9.03 22.84 -5.29
C GLU A 224 -9.84 22.05 -4.27
N SER A 225 -10.85 21.28 -4.74
CA SER A 225 -11.58 20.37 -3.86
C SER A 225 -10.74 19.15 -3.46
N ALA A 226 -11.08 18.52 -2.34
CA ALA A 226 -10.38 17.28 -1.94
C ALA A 226 -10.57 16.15 -2.95
N GLU A 227 -11.69 16.13 -3.66
CA GLU A 227 -12.00 15.19 -4.73
C GLU A 227 -11.11 15.41 -5.96
N ASP A 228 -10.94 16.67 -6.38
CA ASP A 228 -10.07 17.02 -7.53
C ASP A 228 -8.60 16.77 -7.18
N PHE A 229 -8.17 17.16 -5.98
CA PHE A 229 -6.82 16.86 -5.50
C PHE A 229 -6.56 15.36 -5.46
N ALA A 230 -7.50 14.57 -4.93
CA ALA A 230 -7.38 13.10 -4.93
C ALA A 230 -7.30 12.54 -6.35
N HIS A 231 -8.08 13.07 -7.29
CA HIS A 231 -8.05 12.65 -8.69
C HIS A 231 -6.71 12.98 -9.34
N ARG A 232 -6.16 14.17 -9.10
CA ARG A 232 -4.86 14.60 -9.63
C ARG A 232 -3.72 13.71 -9.10
N VAL A 233 -3.70 13.42 -7.80
CA VAL A 233 -2.73 12.49 -7.18
C VAL A 233 -2.87 11.09 -7.78
N HIS A 234 -4.09 10.55 -7.86
CA HIS A 234 -4.33 9.23 -8.43
C HIS A 234 -3.90 9.14 -9.89
N SER A 235 -4.21 10.17 -10.70
CA SER A 235 -3.84 10.22 -12.13
C SER A 235 -2.33 10.24 -12.32
N ALA A 236 -1.60 11.01 -11.50
CA ALA A 236 -0.15 11.03 -11.52
C ALA A 236 0.46 9.66 -11.14
N MET A 237 -0.10 9.00 -10.12
CA MET A 237 0.33 7.66 -9.71
C MET A 237 0.05 6.60 -10.80
N GLN A 238 -1.12 6.67 -11.45
CA GLN A 238 -1.44 5.73 -12.53
C GLN A 238 -0.53 5.94 -13.75
N ALA A 239 -0.28 7.19 -14.13
CA ALA A 239 0.64 7.51 -15.22
C ALA A 239 2.06 6.98 -14.97
N GLU A 240 2.56 7.10 -13.74
CA GLU A 240 3.84 6.52 -13.35
C GLU A 240 3.82 4.99 -13.41
N LEU A 241 2.75 4.36 -12.92
CA LEU A 241 2.61 2.91 -12.98
C LEU A 241 2.57 2.41 -14.43
N ASP A 242 1.87 3.13 -15.30
CA ASP A 242 1.80 2.81 -16.73
C ASP A 242 3.19 2.89 -17.38
N GLU A 243 3.99 3.90 -17.06
CA GLU A 243 5.36 4.03 -17.58
C GLU A 243 6.27 2.92 -17.05
N LEU A 244 6.21 2.61 -15.73
CA LEU A 244 6.98 1.52 -15.12
C LEU A 244 6.60 0.13 -15.67
N THR A 245 5.42 0.01 -16.29
CA THR A 245 4.91 -1.30 -16.76
C THR A 245 4.79 -1.41 -18.27
N LYS A 246 5.11 -0.36 -19.02
CA LYS A 246 4.94 -0.26 -20.48
C LYS A 246 5.61 -1.41 -21.27
N ASP A 247 6.86 -1.68 -20.96
CA ASP A 247 7.65 -2.73 -21.64
C ASP A 247 7.96 -3.90 -20.72
N ARG A 248 7.22 -4.01 -19.63
CA ARG A 248 7.49 -4.95 -18.56
C ARG A 248 7.03 -6.37 -18.91
N LEU A 249 7.94 -7.32 -18.81
CA LEU A 249 7.61 -8.75 -18.80
C LEU A 249 7.21 -9.16 -17.38
N PRO A 250 6.00 -9.74 -17.16
CA PRO A 250 5.57 -10.15 -15.83
C PRO A 250 6.60 -11.03 -15.14
N VAL A 251 6.82 -10.81 -13.85
CA VAL A 251 7.81 -11.49 -12.98
C VAL A 251 9.26 -11.11 -13.28
N ILE A 252 9.62 -10.98 -14.54
CA ILE A 252 11.00 -10.73 -14.97
C ILE A 252 11.39 -9.25 -14.79
N GLY A 253 10.50 -8.33 -15.18
CA GLY A 253 10.72 -6.90 -15.17
C GLY A 253 10.92 -6.29 -16.53
#